data_f2f9af0216a71657a77e3751ac18ec1b
#
_entry.id   f2f9af0216a71657a77e3751ac18ec1b
#
_cell.length_a   1.000
_cell.length_b   1.000
_cell.length_c   1.000
_cell.angle_alpha   90.00
_cell.angle_beta   90.00
_cell.angle_gamma   90.00
#
_symmetry.space_group_name_H-M   'P 1'
#
loop_
_entity.id
_entity.type
_entity.pdbx_description
1 polymer ?
#
loop_
_entity_poly.entity_id
_entity_poly.type
_entity_poly.pdbx_seq_one_letter_code
_entity_poly.pdbx_strand_id
1 'polypeptide(L)'
;HSDIFIIKSKESNVYDSIIAYSSNVVNTKAAEKKDFISNRLVAIQKSLTMSEDAMLKFSQENKQIENSPSLILERQRLQKDITLYNQLYFTLSDQLELAKINEKDNTTSFFLLDKPVTNRLKPGGGIVYTLIYYFTISIILSMIFYFYRHRKILFQL
;
A
#
# COMPACT_ATOMS: atom_id res chain seq x y z
N HIS A 1 19.51 -31.47 5.41
CA HIS A 1 19.81 -30.21 4.69
C HIS A 1 18.90 -29.99 3.48
N SER A 2 18.40 -31.01 2.80
CA SER A 2 17.49 -30.91 1.64
C SER A 2 16.11 -30.33 2.01
N ASP A 3 15.53 -30.76 3.12
CA ASP A 3 14.15 -30.39 3.49
C ASP A 3 13.98 -28.90 3.82
N ILE A 4 15.00 -28.28 4.41
CA ILE A 4 15.01 -26.84 4.72
C ILE A 4 15.09 -26.02 3.42
N PHE A 5 15.77 -26.49 2.41
CA PHE A 5 15.86 -25.82 1.10
C PHE A 5 14.54 -25.88 0.34
N ILE A 6 13.82 -26.99 0.41
CA ILE A 6 12.52 -27.18 -0.25
C ILE A 6 11.45 -26.30 0.43
N ILE A 7 11.42 -26.23 1.75
CA ILE A 7 10.47 -25.38 2.50
C ILE A 7 10.72 -23.91 2.16
N LYS A 8 11.95 -23.46 2.13
CA LYS A 8 12.32 -22.09 1.82
C LYS A 8 11.98 -21.67 0.39
N SER A 9 12.15 -22.57 -0.57
CA SER A 9 11.75 -22.36 -1.96
C SER A 9 10.22 -22.26 -2.10
N LYS A 10 9.47 -23.07 -1.36
CA LYS A 10 8.01 -23.10 -1.38
C LYS A 10 7.39 -21.85 -0.73
N GLU A 11 7.97 -21.35 0.37
CA GLU A 11 7.57 -20.11 1.02
C GLU A 11 7.82 -18.88 0.13
N SER A 12 8.97 -18.82 -0.54
CA SER A 12 9.29 -17.74 -1.48
C SER A 12 8.29 -17.71 -2.64
N ASN A 13 7.94 -18.87 -3.22
CA ASN A 13 6.99 -18.93 -4.32
C ASN A 13 5.57 -18.52 -3.92
N VAL A 14 5.13 -18.88 -2.72
CA VAL A 14 3.81 -18.48 -2.19
C VAL A 14 3.77 -16.98 -1.95
N TYR A 15 4.82 -16.42 -1.37
CA TYR A 15 4.95 -15.00 -1.12
C TYR A 15 4.93 -14.18 -2.44
N ASP A 16 5.73 -14.57 -3.41
CA ASP A 16 5.78 -13.94 -4.73
C ASP A 16 4.43 -14.03 -5.45
N SER A 17 3.72 -15.16 -5.31
CA SER A 17 2.36 -15.33 -5.87
C SER A 17 1.33 -14.43 -5.21
N ILE A 18 1.39 -14.23 -3.89
CA ILE A 18 0.49 -13.34 -3.15
C ILE A 18 0.74 -11.88 -3.54
N ILE A 19 2.01 -11.46 -3.67
CA ILE A 19 2.35 -10.12 -4.13
C ILE A 19 1.86 -9.90 -5.55
N ALA A 20 2.12 -10.80 -6.46
CA ALA A 20 1.67 -10.71 -7.84
C ALA A 20 0.14 -10.64 -7.94
N TYR A 21 -0.59 -11.45 -7.17
CA TYR A 21 -2.04 -11.42 -7.11
C TYR A 21 -2.56 -10.09 -6.54
N SER A 22 -2.03 -9.64 -5.40
CA SER A 22 -2.45 -8.37 -4.78
C SER A 22 -2.16 -7.17 -5.66
N SER A 23 -0.99 -7.12 -6.29
CA SER A 23 -0.63 -6.09 -7.27
C SER A 23 -1.59 -6.07 -8.46
N ASN A 24 -1.92 -7.23 -9.01
CA ASN A 24 -2.85 -7.33 -10.12
C ASN A 24 -4.26 -6.84 -9.73
N VAL A 25 -4.77 -7.25 -8.56
CA VAL A 25 -6.08 -6.80 -8.06
C VAL A 25 -6.12 -5.29 -7.84
N VAL A 26 -5.08 -4.70 -7.26
CA VAL A 26 -5.01 -3.25 -7.03
C VAL A 26 -4.94 -2.48 -8.34
N ASN A 27 -4.11 -2.94 -9.29
CA ASN A 27 -3.99 -2.31 -10.60
C ASN A 27 -5.30 -2.40 -11.40
N THR A 28 -5.98 -3.56 -11.37
CA THR A 28 -7.29 -3.73 -12.02
C THR A 28 -8.32 -2.76 -11.44
N LYS A 29 -8.42 -2.64 -10.11
CA LYS A 29 -9.34 -1.69 -9.47
C LYS A 29 -9.01 -0.23 -9.79
N ALA A 30 -7.73 0.13 -9.87
CA ALA A 30 -7.32 1.48 -10.25
C ALA A 30 -7.71 1.80 -11.70
N ALA A 31 -7.50 0.85 -12.62
CA ALA A 31 -7.90 0.98 -14.02
C ALA A 31 -9.43 1.09 -14.18
N GLU A 32 -10.19 0.22 -13.50
CA GLU A 32 -11.67 0.26 -13.50
C GLU A 32 -12.19 1.61 -12.99
N LYS A 33 -11.61 2.14 -11.91
CA LYS A 33 -11.97 3.45 -11.36
C LYS A 33 -11.69 4.57 -12.35
N LYS A 34 -10.53 4.56 -13.01
CA LYS A 34 -10.16 5.53 -14.04
C LYS A 34 -11.16 5.49 -15.21
N ASP A 35 -11.47 4.29 -15.71
CA ASP A 35 -12.40 4.11 -16.83
C ASP A 35 -13.84 4.55 -16.47
N PHE A 36 -14.29 4.24 -15.24
CA PHE A 36 -15.56 4.71 -14.73
C PHE A 36 -15.64 6.25 -14.71
N ILE A 37 -14.62 6.92 -14.16
CA ILE A 37 -14.58 8.39 -14.09
C ILE A 37 -14.52 8.99 -15.50
N SER A 38 -13.73 8.42 -16.41
CA SER A 38 -13.61 8.86 -17.79
C SER A 38 -14.95 8.79 -18.52
N ASN A 39 -15.65 7.67 -18.41
CA ASN A 39 -16.98 7.51 -19.01
C ASN A 39 -18.00 8.50 -18.42
N ARG A 40 -17.93 8.73 -17.10
CA ARG A 40 -18.79 9.70 -16.43
C ARG A 40 -18.52 11.12 -16.90
N LEU A 41 -17.24 11.47 -17.10
CA LEU A 41 -16.82 12.78 -17.59
C LEU A 41 -17.37 13.06 -19.00
N VAL A 42 -17.32 12.08 -19.90
CA VAL A 42 -17.94 12.18 -21.24
C VAL A 42 -19.46 12.42 -21.16
N ALA A 43 -20.15 11.70 -20.27
CA ALA A 43 -21.58 11.87 -20.07
C ALA A 43 -21.92 13.28 -19.54
N ILE A 44 -21.16 13.80 -18.58
CA ILE A 44 -21.36 15.16 -18.03
C ILE A 44 -21.06 16.22 -19.08
N GLN A 45 -19.99 16.06 -19.87
CA GLN A 45 -19.66 16.97 -20.96
C GLN A 45 -20.80 17.06 -21.96
N LYS A 46 -21.41 15.92 -22.33
CA LYS A 46 -22.58 15.89 -23.19
C LYS A 46 -23.78 16.65 -22.59
N SER A 47 -24.05 16.44 -21.29
CA SER A 47 -25.13 17.16 -20.59
C SER A 47 -24.88 18.66 -20.52
N LEU A 48 -23.62 19.06 -20.31
CA LEU A 48 -23.19 20.47 -20.33
C LEU A 48 -23.51 21.11 -21.70
N THR A 49 -23.04 20.49 -22.79
CA THR A 49 -23.27 20.99 -24.14
C THR A 49 -24.79 21.09 -24.43
N MET A 50 -25.58 20.09 -24.03
CA MET A 50 -27.03 20.13 -24.19
C MET A 50 -27.68 21.29 -23.42
N SER A 51 -27.21 21.61 -22.22
CA SER A 51 -27.70 22.72 -21.40
C SER A 51 -27.28 24.08 -21.99
N GLU A 52 -26.07 24.18 -22.54
CA GLU A 52 -25.56 25.35 -23.23
C GLU A 52 -26.38 25.62 -24.52
N ASP A 53 -26.64 24.58 -25.31
CA ASP A 53 -27.50 24.68 -26.52
C ASP A 53 -28.93 25.10 -26.17
N ALA A 54 -29.48 24.53 -25.08
CA ALA A 54 -30.81 24.90 -24.61
C ALA A 54 -30.87 26.38 -24.17
N MET A 55 -29.85 26.86 -23.49
CA MET A 55 -29.73 28.27 -23.09
C MET A 55 -29.58 29.18 -24.33
N LEU A 56 -28.79 28.78 -25.31
CA LEU A 56 -28.62 29.51 -26.56
C LEU A 56 -29.95 29.63 -27.31
N LYS A 57 -30.64 28.51 -27.47
CA LYS A 57 -31.96 28.47 -28.10
C LYS A 57 -32.98 29.35 -27.36
N PHE A 58 -33.07 29.23 -26.04
CA PHE A 58 -33.90 30.05 -25.20
C PHE A 58 -33.64 31.54 -25.42
N SER A 59 -32.35 31.95 -25.44
CA SER A 59 -31.95 33.35 -25.65
C SER A 59 -32.28 33.88 -27.05
N GLN A 60 -32.23 33.01 -28.06
CA GLN A 60 -32.62 33.38 -29.44
C GLN A 60 -34.12 33.59 -29.59
N GLU A 61 -34.93 32.72 -28.95
CA GLU A 61 -36.37 32.74 -28.99
C GLU A 61 -36.99 33.86 -28.14
N ASN A 62 -36.34 34.27 -27.05
CA ASN A 62 -36.84 35.18 -26.04
C ASN A 62 -35.98 36.45 -25.91
N LYS A 63 -36.12 37.39 -26.84
CA LYS A 63 -35.33 38.63 -26.83
C LYS A 63 -35.77 39.66 -25.78
N GLN A 64 -37.02 39.56 -25.27
CA GLN A 64 -37.56 40.47 -24.27
C GLN A 64 -38.00 39.70 -22.99
N ILE A 65 -37.02 39.31 -22.20
CA ILE A 65 -37.27 38.48 -21.01
C ILE A 65 -37.72 39.32 -19.81
N GLU A 66 -37.38 40.62 -19.76
CA GLU A 66 -37.52 41.50 -18.60
C GLU A 66 -38.95 41.64 -18.06
N ASN A 67 -39.95 41.48 -18.93
CA ASN A 67 -41.35 41.65 -18.60
C ASN A 67 -42.09 40.34 -18.26
N SER A 68 -41.42 39.20 -18.25
CA SER A 68 -42.05 37.91 -17.98
C SER A 68 -41.34 37.14 -16.84
N PRO A 69 -41.95 37.07 -15.65
CA PRO A 69 -41.40 36.33 -14.52
C PRO A 69 -41.13 34.85 -14.80
N SER A 70 -41.98 34.22 -15.67
CA SER A 70 -41.80 32.83 -16.06
C SER A 70 -40.55 32.61 -16.91
N LEU A 71 -40.26 33.53 -17.85
CA LEU A 71 -39.03 33.46 -18.66
C LEU A 71 -37.78 33.75 -17.84
N ILE A 72 -37.87 34.63 -16.86
CA ILE A 72 -36.77 34.89 -15.93
C ILE A 72 -36.44 33.61 -15.13
N LEU A 73 -37.45 32.91 -14.61
CA LEU A 73 -37.29 31.66 -13.87
C LEU A 73 -36.69 30.55 -14.75
N GLU A 74 -37.15 30.42 -16.00
CA GLU A 74 -36.63 29.43 -16.95
C GLU A 74 -35.15 29.68 -17.27
N ARG A 75 -34.76 30.93 -17.54
CA ARG A 75 -33.37 31.34 -17.70
C ARG A 75 -32.51 30.95 -16.50
N GLN A 76 -33.03 31.22 -15.28
CA GLN A 76 -32.32 30.88 -14.04
C GLN A 76 -32.12 29.35 -13.90
N ARG A 77 -33.09 28.52 -14.28
CA ARG A 77 -32.97 27.06 -14.29
C ARG A 77 -31.89 26.60 -15.24
N LEU A 78 -31.91 27.06 -16.47
CA LEU A 78 -30.89 26.73 -17.49
C LEU A 78 -29.50 27.17 -17.04
N GLN A 79 -29.38 28.36 -16.46
CA GLN A 79 -28.10 28.87 -15.92
C GLN A 79 -27.61 28.02 -14.76
N LYS A 80 -28.50 27.55 -13.88
CA LYS A 80 -28.18 26.66 -12.78
C LYS A 80 -27.68 25.30 -13.28
N ASP A 81 -28.31 24.74 -14.30
CA ASP A 81 -27.93 23.47 -14.92
C ASP A 81 -26.53 23.57 -15.54
N ILE A 82 -26.23 24.62 -16.29
CA ILE A 82 -24.88 24.90 -16.83
C ILE A 82 -23.86 24.99 -15.72
N THR A 83 -24.17 25.75 -14.67
CA THR A 83 -23.26 25.90 -13.52
C THR A 83 -22.99 24.56 -12.83
N LEU A 84 -24.04 23.76 -12.62
CA LEU A 84 -23.95 22.42 -12.02
C LEU A 84 -23.07 21.49 -12.86
N TYR A 85 -23.33 21.38 -14.16
CA TYR A 85 -22.57 20.50 -15.03
C TYR A 85 -21.10 20.96 -15.19
N ASN A 86 -20.85 22.26 -15.21
CA ASN A 86 -19.48 22.78 -15.16
C ASN A 86 -18.74 22.37 -13.90
N GLN A 87 -19.36 22.53 -12.72
CA GLN A 87 -18.77 22.10 -11.46
C GLN A 87 -18.50 20.60 -11.43
N LEU A 88 -19.44 19.79 -11.90
CA LEU A 88 -19.27 18.34 -12.00
C LEU A 88 -18.14 17.96 -12.96
N TYR A 89 -18.05 18.65 -14.10
CA TYR A 89 -16.97 18.44 -15.05
C TYR A 89 -15.60 18.68 -14.45
N PHE A 90 -15.39 19.82 -13.80
CA PHE A 90 -14.12 20.13 -13.12
C PHE A 90 -13.81 19.14 -12.02
N THR A 91 -14.79 18.81 -11.15
CA THR A 91 -14.59 17.84 -10.08
C THR A 91 -14.20 16.46 -10.60
N LEU A 92 -14.86 15.99 -11.67
CA LEU A 92 -14.53 14.70 -12.27
C LEU A 92 -13.19 14.74 -13.01
N SER A 93 -12.81 15.87 -13.61
CA SER A 93 -11.50 16.04 -14.22
C SER A 93 -10.37 15.94 -13.18
N ASP A 94 -10.52 16.58 -12.02
CA ASP A 94 -9.57 16.49 -10.91
C ASP A 94 -9.48 15.05 -10.38
N GLN A 95 -10.64 14.38 -10.22
CA GLN A 95 -10.67 12.98 -9.80
C GLN A 95 -10.03 12.04 -10.82
N LEU A 96 -10.15 12.33 -12.12
CA LEU A 96 -9.51 11.55 -13.17
C LEU A 96 -7.98 11.68 -13.10
N GLU A 97 -7.46 12.90 -12.89
CA GLU A 97 -6.03 13.11 -12.70
C GLU A 97 -5.50 12.38 -11.46
N LEU A 98 -6.21 12.45 -10.33
CA LEU A 98 -5.87 11.69 -9.13
C LEU A 98 -5.91 10.17 -9.37
N ALA A 99 -6.89 9.67 -10.14
CA ALA A 99 -6.98 8.25 -10.48
C ALA A 99 -5.80 7.80 -11.35
N LYS A 100 -5.35 8.61 -12.30
CA LYS A 100 -4.16 8.36 -13.13
C LYS A 100 -2.88 8.35 -12.30
N ILE A 101 -2.72 9.28 -11.35
CA ILE A 101 -1.59 9.32 -10.43
C ILE A 101 -1.56 8.04 -9.59
N ASN A 102 -2.69 7.67 -8.99
CA ASN A 102 -2.79 6.47 -8.16
C ASN A 102 -2.53 5.18 -8.94
N GLU A 103 -2.99 5.09 -10.20
CA GLU A 103 -2.68 3.96 -11.08
C GLU A 103 -1.17 3.82 -11.28
N LYS A 104 -0.46 4.93 -11.47
CA LYS A 104 0.99 4.96 -11.67
C LYS A 104 1.76 4.67 -10.37
N ASP A 105 1.34 5.22 -9.25
CA ASP A 105 2.00 5.04 -7.95
C ASP A 105 1.83 3.60 -7.43
N ASN A 106 0.67 2.99 -7.62
CA ASN A 106 0.42 1.62 -7.22
C ASN A 106 1.33 0.61 -7.94
N THR A 107 1.76 0.89 -9.17
CA THR A 107 2.74 0.06 -9.87
C THR A 107 4.14 0.12 -9.25
N THR A 108 4.45 1.21 -8.54
CA THR A 108 5.78 1.45 -7.95
C THR A 108 5.86 1.01 -6.47
N SER A 109 4.76 1.08 -5.73
CA SER A 109 4.75 0.86 -4.28
C SER A 109 4.93 -0.60 -3.84
N PHE A 110 4.61 -1.58 -4.70
CA PHE A 110 4.77 -2.99 -4.38
C PHE A 110 6.21 -3.51 -4.48
N PHE A 111 7.14 -2.74 -5.06
CA PHE A 111 8.55 -3.15 -5.14
C PHE A 111 9.35 -2.89 -3.85
N LEU A 112 8.78 -2.18 -2.86
CA LEU A 112 9.50 -1.73 -1.68
C LEU A 112 9.18 -2.53 -0.40
N LEU A 113 8.40 -3.62 -0.49
CA LEU A 113 8.27 -4.50 0.68
C LEU A 113 9.53 -5.35 0.80
N ASP A 114 10.30 -5.07 1.84
CA ASP A 114 11.43 -5.89 2.26
C ASP A 114 11.06 -7.37 2.20
N LYS A 115 11.83 -8.14 1.42
CA LYS A 115 11.78 -9.60 1.53
C LYS A 115 11.90 -9.97 2.99
N PRO A 116 11.03 -10.82 3.54
CA PRO A 116 11.18 -11.28 4.91
C PRO A 116 12.56 -11.90 5.06
N VAL A 117 13.45 -11.13 5.66
CA VAL A 117 14.77 -11.62 6.05
C VAL A 117 14.47 -12.55 7.20
N THR A 118 14.45 -13.85 6.93
CA THR A 118 14.42 -14.86 7.99
C THR A 118 15.55 -14.51 8.93
N ASN A 119 15.18 -13.99 10.10
CA ASN A 119 16.12 -13.74 11.16
C ASN A 119 16.82 -15.07 11.42
N ARG A 120 18.03 -15.23 10.87
CA ARG A 120 18.88 -16.36 11.19
C ARG A 120 19.18 -16.19 12.68
N LEU A 121 18.37 -16.80 13.51
CA LEU A 121 18.83 -17.19 14.85
C LEU A 121 20.11 -17.97 14.58
N LYS A 122 21.24 -17.31 14.78
CA LYS A 122 22.54 -17.99 14.78
C LYS A 122 22.38 -19.17 15.75
N PRO A 123 22.50 -20.42 15.28
CA PRO A 123 22.45 -21.54 16.20
C PRO A 123 23.55 -21.30 17.22
N GLY A 124 23.14 -21.12 18.48
CA GLY A 124 23.90 -20.71 19.60
C GLY A 124 25.34 -21.22 19.66
N GLY A 125 26.27 -20.33 19.46
CA GLY A 125 27.58 -20.48 20.06
C GLY A 125 27.53 -20.56 21.60
N GLY A 126 26.37 -20.23 22.20
CA GLY A 126 26.19 -20.28 23.66
C GLY A 126 26.37 -21.66 24.28
N ILE A 127 25.93 -22.74 23.63
CA ILE A 127 26.04 -24.09 24.21
C ILE A 127 27.50 -24.54 24.28
N VAL A 128 28.28 -24.27 23.26
CA VAL A 128 29.71 -24.63 23.24
C VAL A 128 30.49 -23.81 24.26
N TYR A 129 30.24 -22.51 24.36
CA TYR A 129 30.86 -21.64 25.38
C TYR A 129 30.46 -22.03 26.80
N THR A 130 29.20 -22.42 27.02
CA THR A 130 28.72 -22.89 28.31
C THR A 130 29.40 -24.20 28.73
N LEU A 131 29.57 -25.16 27.83
CA LEU A 131 30.29 -26.40 28.08
C LEU A 131 31.76 -26.14 28.44
N ILE A 132 32.45 -25.27 27.68
CA ILE A 132 33.84 -24.89 27.96
C ILE A 132 33.95 -24.23 29.34
N TYR A 133 33.02 -23.35 29.71
CA TYR A 133 32.99 -22.69 31.01
C TYR A 133 32.84 -23.68 32.18
N TYR A 134 31.90 -24.60 32.11
CA TYR A 134 31.74 -25.63 33.16
C TYR A 134 32.94 -26.59 33.23
N PHE A 135 33.57 -26.90 32.11
CA PHE A 135 34.77 -27.74 32.08
C PHE A 135 35.98 -27.07 32.77
N THR A 136 36.19 -25.77 32.53
CA THR A 136 37.27 -25.01 33.19
C THR A 136 37.04 -24.88 34.71
N ILE A 137 35.81 -24.64 35.16
CA ILE A 137 35.46 -24.59 36.58
C ILE A 137 35.72 -25.95 37.25
N SER A 138 35.36 -27.06 36.58
CA SER A 138 35.62 -28.41 37.12
C SER A 138 37.11 -28.70 37.34
N ILE A 139 37.95 -28.29 36.40
CA ILE A 139 39.42 -28.44 36.52
C ILE A 139 39.96 -27.64 37.68
N ILE A 140 39.53 -26.39 37.87
CA ILE A 140 39.96 -25.53 38.97
C ILE A 140 39.55 -26.12 40.33
N LEU A 141 38.31 -26.59 40.46
CA LEU A 141 37.84 -27.24 41.68
C LEU A 141 38.60 -28.54 42.01
N SER A 142 38.90 -29.33 40.99
CA SER A 142 39.72 -30.55 41.14
C SER A 142 41.14 -30.24 41.62
N MET A 143 41.73 -29.18 41.07
CA MET A 143 43.09 -28.73 41.48
C MET A 143 43.13 -28.22 42.92
N ILE A 144 42.12 -27.44 43.34
CA ILE A 144 41.96 -26.95 44.70
C ILE A 144 41.76 -28.11 45.65
N PHE A 145 40.94 -29.10 45.33
CA PHE A 145 40.74 -30.31 46.16
C PHE A 145 42.00 -31.16 46.31
N TYR A 146 42.73 -31.32 45.19
CA TYR A 146 44.04 -32.02 45.23
C TYR A 146 45.03 -31.31 46.11
N PHE A 147 45.12 -29.98 46.02
CA PHE A 147 46.02 -29.18 46.84
C PHE A 147 45.65 -29.22 48.35
N TYR A 148 44.38 -29.16 48.69
CA TYR A 148 43.83 -29.24 50.00
C TYR A 148 44.16 -30.63 50.66
N ARG A 149 44.00 -31.68 49.90
CA ARG A 149 44.30 -33.06 50.33
C ARG A 149 45.81 -33.29 50.52
N HIS A 150 46.62 -32.73 49.65
CA HIS A 150 48.09 -32.88 49.73
C HIS A 150 48.73 -31.98 50.75
N ARG A 151 48.10 -30.88 51.16
CA ARG A 151 48.61 -29.96 52.17
C ARG A 151 48.87 -30.64 53.53
N LYS A 152 48.12 -31.69 53.87
CA LYS A 152 48.32 -32.46 55.07
C LYS A 152 49.64 -33.28 55.08
N ILE A 153 50.19 -33.59 53.90
CA ILE A 153 51.42 -34.34 53.75
C ILE A 153 52.64 -33.41 53.80
N LEU A 154 52.50 -32.15 53.35
CA LEU A 154 53.61 -31.17 53.36
C LEU A 154 53.82 -30.48 54.68
N PHE A 155 52.92 -30.62 55.69
CA PHE A 155 53.04 -30.05 57.00
C PHE A 155 53.46 -31.08 58.05
N GLN A 156 53.82 -32.32 57.63
CA GLN A 156 54.39 -33.36 58.53
C GLN A 156 55.86 -33.65 58.27
N LEU A 157 56.63 -32.78 57.66
CA LEU A 157 58.07 -32.73 57.55
C LEU A 157 58.52 -31.40 58.20
#